data_7896ca1dbb21d185841cc4bacb32c225
#
_entry.id   7896ca1dbb21d185841cc4bacb32c225
#
_cell.length_a   1.000
_cell.length_b   1.000
_cell.length_c   1.000
_cell.angle_alpha   90.00
_cell.angle_beta   90.00
_cell.angle_gamma   90.00
#
_symmetry.space_group_name_H-M   'P 1'
#
loop_
_entity.id
_entity.type
_entity.pdbx_description
1 polymer ?
#
loop_
_entity_poly.entity_id
_entity_poly.type
_entity_poly.pdbx_seq_one_letter_code
_entity_poly.pdbx_strand_id
1 'polypeptide(L)'
;MAKIGRNEKCPCRSGKKFKHCCARKESITQPSASPEEQLKVTLMDGVKEIQEQAVLKKKTDRELGVFFFYSTEQGDAWLLEMTDCDCVQVAAAGKVLEPPIDENSETIEINWSHMFSFRDRQLELTAYSDKSVQILADAPSHGIRAAIRRIRKKFSRDQLSKVHLPAPEST
;
A
#
# COMPACT_ATOMS: atom_id res chain seq x y z
N MET A 1 -14.57 11.52 35.36
CA MET A 1 -15.62 11.82 34.36
C MET A 1 -16.30 10.52 33.97
N ALA A 2 -17.63 10.46 34.13
CA ALA A 2 -18.41 9.25 33.80
C ALA A 2 -18.40 9.04 32.28
N LYS A 3 -17.99 7.83 31.81
CA LYS A 3 -18.02 7.46 30.39
C LYS A 3 -19.49 7.22 30.00
N ILE A 4 -19.97 7.96 29.03
CA ILE A 4 -21.32 7.81 28.47
C ILE A 4 -21.35 6.57 27.57
N GLY A 5 -22.32 5.68 27.83
CA GLY A 5 -22.49 4.47 27.03
C GLY A 5 -22.94 4.77 25.60
N ARG A 6 -22.44 4.03 24.61
CA ARG A 6 -22.77 4.24 23.18
C ARG A 6 -24.27 4.25 22.88
N ASN A 7 -25.06 3.52 23.66
CA ASN A 7 -26.50 3.38 23.46
C ASN A 7 -27.36 4.32 24.35
N GLU A 8 -26.71 5.09 25.24
CA GLU A 8 -27.40 6.05 26.10
C GLU A 8 -27.88 7.28 25.31
N LYS A 9 -28.84 8.01 25.91
CA LYS A 9 -29.32 9.27 25.31
C LYS A 9 -28.18 10.30 25.31
N CYS A 10 -28.02 11.00 24.16
CA CYS A 10 -26.96 11.98 24.04
C CYS A 10 -27.16 13.16 24.99
N PRO A 11 -26.12 13.60 25.74
CA PRO A 11 -26.22 14.70 26.68
C PRO A 11 -26.52 16.05 26.03
N CYS A 12 -26.37 16.16 24.72
CA CYS A 12 -26.71 17.38 23.96
C CYS A 12 -28.21 17.62 23.80
N ARG A 13 -29.06 16.82 24.43
CA ARG A 13 -30.53 16.90 24.41
C ARG A 13 -31.18 16.76 23.02
N SER A 14 -30.47 16.23 22.03
CA SER A 14 -31.02 15.97 20.69
C SER A 14 -32.04 14.83 20.60
N GLY A 15 -32.30 14.11 21.71
CA GLY A 15 -33.17 12.93 21.75
C GLY A 15 -32.59 11.69 21.06
N LYS A 16 -31.46 11.78 20.39
CA LYS A 16 -30.77 10.66 19.70
C LYS A 16 -29.82 9.93 20.64
N LYS A 17 -29.53 8.66 20.35
CA LYS A 17 -28.50 7.90 21.07
C LYS A 17 -27.11 8.50 20.82
N PHE A 18 -26.21 8.47 21.83
CA PHE A 18 -24.87 9.07 21.75
C PHE A 18 -24.10 8.64 20.49
N LYS A 19 -24.14 7.36 20.11
CA LYS A 19 -23.50 6.82 18.91
C LYS A 19 -23.98 7.45 17.59
N HIS A 20 -25.20 8.00 17.54
CA HIS A 20 -25.78 8.63 16.35
C HIS A 20 -25.79 10.16 16.42
N CYS A 21 -25.16 10.76 17.43
CA CYS A 21 -25.11 12.19 17.66
C CYS A 21 -23.68 12.65 17.95
N CYS A 22 -23.32 12.95 19.18
CA CYS A 22 -22.04 13.56 19.53
C CYS A 22 -20.84 12.62 19.29
N ALA A 23 -20.98 11.29 19.46
CA ALA A 23 -19.92 10.35 19.14
C ALA A 23 -19.51 10.38 17.65
N ARG A 24 -20.42 10.78 16.77
CA ARG A 24 -20.15 10.96 15.34
C ARG A 24 -19.51 12.32 15.03
N LYS A 25 -19.72 13.32 15.87
CA LYS A 25 -19.13 14.66 15.73
C LYS A 25 -17.70 14.72 16.25
N GLU A 26 -17.36 13.93 17.27
CA GLU A 26 -15.98 13.83 17.79
C GLU A 26 -15.02 13.17 16.78
N SER A 27 -15.53 12.35 15.87
CA SER A 27 -14.72 11.76 14.78
C SER A 27 -14.50 12.70 13.57
N ILE A 28 -15.10 13.91 13.58
CA ILE A 28 -15.05 14.85 12.43
C ILE A 28 -14.05 16.01 12.67
N THR A 29 -13.47 16.15 13.85
CA THR A 29 -12.62 17.29 14.23
C THR A 29 -11.12 17.08 14.06
N GLN A 30 -10.68 16.10 13.26
CA GLN A 30 -9.32 16.14 12.74
C GLN A 30 -9.34 16.84 11.37
N PRO A 31 -8.47 17.85 11.13
CA PRO A 31 -8.31 18.38 9.78
C PRO A 31 -7.91 17.18 8.89
N SER A 32 -8.82 16.78 8.04
CA SER A 32 -8.52 15.75 7.05
C SER A 32 -7.49 16.34 6.09
N ALA A 33 -6.23 15.92 6.23
CA ALA A 33 -5.26 16.07 5.18
C ALA A 33 -5.90 15.63 3.85
N SER A 34 -5.56 16.27 2.76
CA SER A 34 -6.11 15.90 1.46
C SER A 34 -5.90 14.39 1.23
N PRO A 35 -6.76 13.71 0.49
CA PRO A 35 -6.57 12.29 0.18
C PRO A 35 -5.18 11.98 -0.40
N GLU A 36 -4.59 12.94 -1.10
CA GLU A 36 -3.24 12.85 -1.65
C GLU A 36 -2.14 12.96 -0.58
N GLU A 37 -2.31 13.86 0.40
CA GLU A 37 -1.38 13.96 1.55
C GLU A 37 -1.48 12.75 2.46
N GLN A 38 -2.67 12.20 2.67
CA GLN A 38 -2.87 10.96 3.42
C GLN A 38 -2.21 9.77 2.69
N LEU A 39 -2.31 9.72 1.35
CA LEU A 39 -1.68 8.66 0.57
C LEU A 39 -0.15 8.76 0.63
N LYS A 40 0.42 9.97 0.56
CA LYS A 40 1.88 10.19 0.65
C LYS A 40 2.45 9.72 1.98
N VAL A 41 1.87 10.18 3.09
CA VAL A 41 2.30 9.80 4.44
C VAL A 41 2.18 8.29 4.65
N THR A 42 1.06 7.69 4.23
CA THR A 42 0.81 6.27 4.44
C THR A 42 1.68 5.37 3.55
N LEU A 43 2.07 5.79 2.35
CA LEU A 43 2.98 5.01 1.51
C LEU A 43 4.36 4.89 2.14
N MET A 44 4.96 6.01 2.55
CA MET A 44 6.28 6.00 3.19
C MET A 44 6.27 5.30 4.55
N ASP A 45 5.20 5.45 5.32
CA ASP A 45 5.02 4.73 6.58
C ASP A 45 4.90 3.22 6.33
N GLY A 46 4.17 2.81 5.28
CA GLY A 46 4.09 1.41 4.86
C GLY A 46 5.44 0.83 4.44
N VAL A 47 6.24 1.59 3.70
CA VAL A 47 7.61 1.20 3.32
C VAL A 47 8.49 1.01 4.55
N LYS A 48 8.51 1.97 5.48
CA LYS A 48 9.30 1.88 6.73
C LYS A 48 8.87 0.69 7.57
N GLU A 49 7.57 0.51 7.77
CA GLU A 49 7.02 -0.61 8.53
C GLU A 49 7.45 -1.96 7.95
N ILE A 50 7.33 -2.15 6.63
CA ILE A 50 7.72 -3.41 6.01
C ILE A 50 9.24 -3.65 6.04
N GLN A 51 10.05 -2.58 5.96
CA GLN A 51 11.49 -2.63 6.13
C GLN A 51 11.87 -3.09 7.56
N GLU A 52 11.21 -2.55 8.58
CA GLU A 52 11.40 -2.97 9.97
C GLU A 52 11.06 -4.46 10.17
N GLN A 53 9.96 -4.93 9.57
CA GLN A 53 9.61 -6.35 9.61
C GLN A 53 10.66 -7.23 8.92
N ALA A 54 11.23 -6.77 7.81
CA ALA A 54 12.31 -7.48 7.12
C ALA A 54 13.59 -7.56 7.97
N VAL A 55 13.97 -6.47 8.63
CA VAL A 55 15.12 -6.46 9.59
C VAL A 55 14.90 -7.48 10.71
N LEU A 56 13.67 -7.57 11.22
CA LEU A 56 13.28 -8.55 12.24
C LEU A 56 13.07 -9.97 11.68
N LYS A 57 13.24 -10.16 10.36
CA LYS A 57 13.00 -11.43 9.64
C LYS A 57 11.61 -12.02 9.91
N LYS A 58 10.61 -11.14 9.94
CA LYS A 58 9.22 -11.52 10.11
C LYS A 58 8.50 -11.53 8.76
N LYS A 59 7.77 -12.60 8.53
CA LYS A 59 6.87 -12.69 7.37
C LYS A 59 5.58 -11.92 7.66
N THR A 60 5.33 -10.86 6.89
CA THR A 60 4.10 -10.08 6.97
C THR A 60 3.75 -9.48 5.62
N ASP A 61 2.50 -9.10 5.47
CA ASP A 61 2.01 -8.41 4.28
C ASP A 61 0.99 -7.33 4.65
N ARG A 62 0.86 -6.34 3.79
CA ARG A 62 -0.06 -5.22 3.94
C ARG A 62 -0.51 -4.69 2.59
N GLU A 63 -1.77 -4.26 2.52
CA GLU A 63 -2.34 -3.57 1.36
C GLU A 63 -2.60 -2.10 1.68
N LEU A 64 -2.35 -1.22 0.71
CA LEU A 64 -2.65 0.19 0.76
C LEU A 64 -3.08 0.69 -0.63
N GLY A 65 -4.37 0.82 -0.87
CA GLY A 65 -4.90 1.21 -2.17
C GLY A 65 -4.48 0.23 -3.27
N VAL A 66 -3.66 0.69 -4.21
CA VAL A 66 -3.11 -0.13 -5.30
C VAL A 66 -1.76 -0.75 -4.97
N PHE A 67 -1.22 -0.46 -3.79
CA PHE A 67 0.07 -0.96 -3.34
C PHE A 67 -0.07 -2.18 -2.43
N PHE A 68 0.88 -3.08 -2.55
CA PHE A 68 1.03 -4.26 -1.72
C PHE A 68 2.47 -4.33 -1.19
N PHE A 69 2.62 -4.49 0.10
CA PHE A 69 3.91 -4.61 0.78
C PHE A 69 4.01 -6.01 1.37
N TYR A 70 5.17 -6.62 1.29
CA TYR A 70 5.42 -7.84 2.05
C TYR A 70 6.88 -7.98 2.46
N SER A 71 7.12 -8.71 3.54
CA SER A 71 8.43 -9.13 4.01
C SER A 71 8.48 -10.64 4.18
N THR A 72 9.70 -11.19 4.16
CA THR A 72 9.98 -12.61 4.27
C THR A 72 10.82 -12.93 5.50
N GLU A 73 10.87 -14.20 5.89
CA GLU A 73 11.72 -14.69 6.98
C GLU A 73 13.24 -14.63 6.65
N GLN A 74 13.57 -14.48 5.36
CA GLN A 74 14.94 -14.26 4.90
C GLN A 74 15.40 -12.82 5.10
N GLY A 75 14.47 -11.90 5.35
CA GLY A 75 14.75 -10.49 5.54
C GLY A 75 14.63 -9.67 4.25
N ASP A 76 13.96 -10.21 3.24
CA ASP A 76 13.63 -9.47 2.03
C ASP A 76 12.28 -8.74 2.20
N ALA A 77 12.16 -7.56 1.62
CA ALA A 77 10.90 -6.84 1.54
C ALA A 77 10.71 -6.20 0.17
N TRP A 78 9.47 -6.17 -0.27
CA TRP A 78 9.07 -5.70 -1.58
C TRP A 78 7.86 -4.77 -1.51
N LEU A 79 7.89 -3.74 -2.36
CA LEU A 79 6.76 -2.89 -2.66
C LEU A 79 6.27 -3.23 -4.07
N LEU A 80 4.99 -3.57 -4.19
CA LEU A 80 4.33 -3.89 -5.46
C LEU A 80 3.25 -2.86 -5.77
N GLU A 81 3.15 -2.50 -7.03
CA GLU A 81 2.03 -1.77 -7.61
C GLU A 81 1.18 -2.74 -8.44
N MET A 82 -0.10 -2.88 -8.08
CA MET A 82 -0.92 -4.00 -8.56
C MET A 82 -1.73 -3.71 -9.83
N THR A 83 -1.68 -2.49 -10.37
CA THR A 83 -2.39 -2.13 -11.60
C THR A 83 -1.58 -2.47 -12.84
N ASP A 84 -0.30 -2.10 -12.85
CA ASP A 84 0.65 -2.38 -13.94
C ASP A 84 1.60 -3.53 -13.65
N CYS A 85 1.53 -4.08 -12.44
CA CYS A 85 2.37 -5.19 -12.01
C CYS A 85 3.86 -4.82 -11.90
N ASP A 86 4.14 -3.64 -11.39
CA ASP A 86 5.48 -3.16 -11.10
C ASP A 86 5.91 -3.44 -9.66
N CYS A 87 7.20 -3.62 -9.43
CA CYS A 87 7.72 -3.80 -8.07
C CYS A 87 9.15 -3.30 -7.90
N VAL A 88 9.49 -3.02 -6.65
CA VAL A 88 10.83 -2.64 -6.22
C VAL A 88 11.16 -3.27 -4.87
N GLN A 89 12.42 -3.70 -4.70
CA GLN A 89 12.90 -4.24 -3.45
C GLN A 89 13.23 -3.12 -2.47
N VAL A 90 12.72 -3.20 -1.26
CA VAL A 90 12.92 -2.18 -0.20
C VAL A 90 13.75 -2.69 0.98
N ALA A 91 14.00 -3.99 1.06
CA ALA A 91 14.99 -4.59 1.96
C ALA A 91 15.51 -5.90 1.36
N ALA A 92 16.77 -6.24 1.65
CA ALA A 92 17.41 -7.47 1.21
C ALA A 92 18.24 -8.08 2.35
N ALA A 93 18.00 -9.35 2.63
CA ALA A 93 18.74 -10.11 3.67
C ALA A 93 18.78 -9.41 5.03
N GLY A 94 17.70 -8.76 5.45
CA GLY A 94 17.59 -8.00 6.70
C GLY A 94 18.26 -6.63 6.69
N LYS A 95 18.66 -6.14 5.52
CA LYS A 95 19.21 -4.78 5.34
C LYS A 95 18.19 -3.90 4.60
N VAL A 96 17.93 -2.74 5.16
CA VAL A 96 17.09 -1.73 4.52
C VAL A 96 17.77 -1.23 3.24
N LEU A 97 17.02 -1.20 2.14
CA LEU A 97 17.41 -0.54 0.91
C LEU A 97 16.68 0.79 0.85
N GLU A 98 17.37 1.83 0.39
CA GLU A 98 16.71 3.09 0.08
C GLU A 98 15.96 2.93 -1.25
N PRO A 99 14.63 2.82 -1.21
CA PRO A 99 13.89 2.71 -2.45
C PRO A 99 14.02 4.04 -3.21
N PRO A 100 14.19 3.99 -4.55
CA PRO A 100 14.26 5.18 -5.37
C PRO A 100 12.86 5.79 -5.53
N ILE A 101 12.35 6.35 -4.44
CA ILE A 101 11.08 7.07 -4.36
C ILE A 101 11.42 8.54 -4.31
N ASP A 102 11.07 9.28 -5.36
CA ASP A 102 11.16 10.73 -5.41
C ASP A 102 9.80 11.31 -5.03
N GLU A 103 9.79 12.02 -3.91
CA GLU A 103 8.59 12.60 -3.35
C GLU A 103 8.67 14.13 -3.48
N ASN A 104 7.91 14.69 -4.41
CA ASN A 104 7.70 16.12 -4.50
C ASN A 104 6.27 16.49 -4.04
N SER A 105 5.98 17.80 -3.95
CA SER A 105 4.71 18.30 -3.40
C SER A 105 3.46 17.88 -4.21
N GLU A 106 3.63 17.43 -5.44
CA GLU A 106 2.52 17.17 -6.37
C GLU A 106 2.42 15.70 -6.81
N THR A 107 3.56 14.99 -6.87
CA THR A 107 3.62 13.61 -7.38
C THR A 107 4.53 12.72 -6.54
N ILE A 108 4.20 11.43 -6.47
CA ILE A 108 5.08 10.38 -5.98
C ILE A 108 5.59 9.63 -7.20
N GLU A 109 6.90 9.69 -7.44
CA GLU A 109 7.57 8.92 -8.48
C GLU A 109 8.33 7.78 -7.83
N ILE A 110 8.05 6.56 -8.25
CA ILE A 110 8.74 5.36 -7.80
C ILE A 110 9.51 4.80 -8.99
N ASN A 111 10.82 4.67 -8.84
CA ASN A 111 11.63 4.03 -9.86
C ASN A 111 11.53 2.50 -9.72
N TRP A 112 10.62 1.92 -10.46
CA TRP A 112 10.37 0.49 -10.48
C TRP A 112 11.55 -0.26 -11.08
N SER A 113 11.98 -1.31 -10.40
CA SER A 113 13.14 -2.12 -10.84
C SER A 113 12.74 -3.40 -11.58
N HIS A 114 11.55 -3.89 -11.34
CA HIS A 114 11.05 -5.13 -11.92
C HIS A 114 9.57 -5.02 -12.29
N MET A 115 9.19 -5.81 -13.24
CA MET A 115 7.81 -6.20 -13.49
C MET A 115 7.55 -7.56 -12.83
N PHE A 116 6.35 -7.81 -12.31
CA PHE A 116 6.00 -9.11 -11.77
C PHE A 116 4.85 -9.77 -12.53
N SER A 117 4.88 -11.07 -12.54
CA SER A 117 3.83 -11.94 -13.08
C SER A 117 3.68 -13.19 -12.20
N PHE A 118 2.80 -14.10 -12.58
CA PHE A 118 2.63 -15.36 -11.86
C PHE A 118 2.86 -16.52 -12.81
N ARG A 119 3.80 -17.40 -12.43
CA ARG A 119 4.04 -18.68 -13.08
C ARG A 119 3.84 -19.80 -12.06
N ASP A 120 3.03 -20.79 -12.39
CA ASP A 120 2.73 -21.94 -11.51
C ASP A 120 2.32 -21.53 -10.08
N ARG A 121 1.53 -20.47 -9.96
CA ARG A 121 1.08 -19.84 -8.71
C ARG A 121 2.18 -19.17 -7.88
N GLN A 122 3.41 -19.13 -8.34
CA GLN A 122 4.52 -18.40 -7.72
C GLN A 122 4.67 -17.02 -8.34
N LEU A 123 5.23 -16.09 -7.55
CA LEU A 123 5.56 -14.75 -8.03
C LEU A 123 6.85 -14.82 -8.85
N GLU A 124 6.76 -14.39 -10.10
CA GLU A 124 7.89 -14.28 -11.02
C GLU A 124 8.19 -12.81 -11.24
N LEU A 125 9.45 -12.41 -11.07
CA LEU A 125 9.95 -11.07 -11.31
C LEU A 125 10.80 -11.04 -12.58
N THR A 126 10.62 -9.99 -13.38
CA THR A 126 11.47 -9.71 -14.54
C THR A 126 12.12 -8.35 -14.35
N ALA A 127 13.45 -8.29 -14.25
CA ALA A 127 14.16 -7.04 -14.10
C ALA A 127 14.05 -6.17 -15.35
N TYR A 128 13.90 -4.86 -15.17
CA TYR A 128 13.88 -3.92 -16.29
C TYR A 128 15.24 -3.73 -16.92
N SER A 129 16.30 -3.85 -16.12
CA SER A 129 17.69 -3.60 -16.54
C SER A 129 18.22 -4.61 -17.55
N ASP A 130 18.16 -5.88 -17.22
CA ASP A 130 18.80 -6.98 -17.99
C ASP A 130 17.83 -8.08 -18.42
N LYS A 131 16.52 -7.92 -18.12
CA LYS A 131 15.47 -8.89 -18.39
C LYS A 131 15.67 -10.24 -17.70
N SER A 132 16.50 -10.29 -16.67
CA SER A 132 16.64 -11.49 -15.85
C SER A 132 15.32 -11.84 -15.15
N VAL A 133 15.08 -13.14 -15.00
CA VAL A 133 13.85 -13.68 -14.41
C VAL A 133 14.19 -14.37 -13.10
N GLN A 134 13.45 -14.03 -12.05
CA GLN A 134 13.59 -14.60 -10.70
C GLN A 134 12.23 -15.06 -10.19
N ILE A 135 12.19 -16.26 -9.60
CA ILE A 135 10.97 -16.76 -8.94
C ILE A 135 11.13 -16.59 -7.42
N LEU A 136 10.13 -15.94 -6.81
CA LEU A 136 10.05 -15.74 -5.35
C LEU A 136 9.06 -16.74 -4.75
N ALA A 137 9.56 -17.88 -4.30
CA ALA A 137 8.74 -18.96 -3.75
C ALA A 137 8.04 -18.60 -2.43
N ASP A 138 8.64 -17.72 -1.63
CA ASP A 138 8.16 -17.27 -0.29
C ASP A 138 7.26 -16.04 -0.36
N ALA A 139 7.07 -15.46 -1.53
CA ALA A 139 6.12 -14.36 -1.71
C ALA A 139 4.68 -14.82 -1.41
N PRO A 140 3.84 -13.96 -0.81
CA PRO A 140 2.43 -14.25 -0.52
C PRO A 140 1.57 -14.19 -1.80
N SER A 141 1.88 -15.04 -2.77
CA SER A 141 1.29 -15.03 -4.13
C SER A 141 -0.23 -15.12 -4.12
N HIS A 142 -0.82 -15.86 -3.16
CA HIS A 142 -2.27 -15.94 -3.03
C HIS A 142 -2.88 -14.59 -2.61
N GLY A 143 -2.28 -13.91 -1.64
CA GLY A 143 -2.71 -12.59 -1.17
C GLY A 143 -2.61 -11.53 -2.27
N ILE A 144 -1.47 -11.48 -2.97
CA ILE A 144 -1.24 -10.56 -4.10
C ILE A 144 -2.28 -10.77 -5.20
N ARG A 145 -2.53 -12.01 -5.61
CA ARG A 145 -3.54 -12.33 -6.64
C ARG A 145 -4.96 -11.97 -6.20
N ALA A 146 -5.28 -12.14 -4.92
CA ALA A 146 -6.57 -11.75 -4.37
C ALA A 146 -6.73 -10.22 -4.38
N ALA A 147 -5.69 -9.49 -4.02
CA ALA A 147 -5.66 -8.03 -4.04
C ALA A 147 -5.84 -7.48 -5.47
N ILE A 148 -5.13 -8.00 -6.45
CA ILE A 148 -5.28 -7.64 -7.87
C ILE A 148 -6.72 -7.85 -8.34
N ARG A 149 -7.34 -8.97 -7.99
CA ARG A 149 -8.75 -9.25 -8.37
C ARG A 149 -9.71 -8.24 -7.74
N ARG A 150 -9.49 -7.83 -6.49
CA ARG A 150 -10.30 -6.79 -5.82
C ARG A 150 -10.16 -5.44 -6.50
N ILE A 151 -8.94 -5.04 -6.85
CA ILE A 151 -8.66 -3.78 -7.53
C ILE A 151 -9.31 -3.75 -8.91
N ARG A 152 -9.16 -4.79 -9.71
CA ARG A 152 -9.78 -4.89 -11.04
C ARG A 152 -11.32 -4.85 -11.01
N LYS A 153 -11.93 -5.29 -9.91
CA LYS A 153 -13.38 -5.17 -9.71
C LYS A 153 -13.81 -3.76 -9.29
N LYS A 154 -12.97 -3.07 -8.53
CA LYS A 154 -13.27 -1.75 -7.96
C LYS A 154 -13.06 -0.62 -8.96
N PHE A 155 -12.08 -0.75 -9.84
CA PHE A 155 -11.72 0.28 -10.81
C PHE A 155 -12.00 -0.20 -12.23
N SER A 156 -12.74 0.61 -13.00
CA SER A 156 -12.90 0.34 -14.43
C SER A 156 -11.57 0.55 -15.17
N ARG A 157 -11.42 -0.09 -16.35
CA ARG A 157 -10.21 0.08 -17.18
C ARG A 157 -9.89 1.55 -17.47
N ASP A 158 -10.92 2.38 -17.69
CA ASP A 158 -10.75 3.81 -17.97
C ASP A 158 -10.26 4.62 -16.77
N GLN A 159 -10.55 4.16 -15.54
CA GLN A 159 -10.03 4.79 -14.33
C GLN A 159 -8.57 4.40 -14.06
N LEU A 160 -8.18 3.18 -14.40
CA LEU A 160 -6.80 2.71 -14.26
C LEU A 160 -5.87 3.39 -15.27
N SER A 161 -6.33 3.65 -16.49
CA SER A 161 -5.54 4.34 -17.53
C SER A 161 -5.29 5.83 -17.22
N LYS A 162 -6.12 6.46 -16.39
CA LYS A 162 -5.95 7.87 -15.96
C LYS A 162 -4.93 8.05 -14.84
N VAL A 163 -4.55 7.00 -14.15
CA VAL A 163 -3.50 7.02 -13.10
C VAL A 163 -2.10 6.93 -13.74
N HIS A 164 -2.03 6.54 -15.00
CA HIS A 164 -0.78 6.45 -15.76
C HIS A 164 -0.49 7.76 -16.48
N LEU A 165 0.47 8.51 -15.96
CA LEU A 165 1.15 9.54 -16.76
C LEU A 165 2.20 8.82 -17.62
N PRO A 166 2.13 8.93 -18.95
CA PRO A 166 3.15 8.33 -19.81
C PRO A 166 4.51 8.94 -19.45
N ALA A 167 5.51 8.07 -19.28
CA ALA A 167 6.89 8.54 -19.13
C ALA A 167 7.24 9.46 -20.30
N PRO A 168 7.96 10.59 -20.06
CA PRO A 168 8.39 11.45 -21.15
C PRO A 168 9.28 10.63 -22.09
N GLU A 169 8.87 10.57 -23.35
CA GLU A 169 9.70 10.00 -24.40
C GLU A 169 11.01 10.78 -24.44
N SER A 170 12.10 10.10 -24.11
CA SER A 170 13.44 10.64 -24.29
C SER A 170 13.71 10.80 -25.79
N THR A 171 13.73 12.03 -26.23
CA THR A 171 14.25 12.44 -27.55
C THR A 171 15.76 12.35 -27.53
#